data_63e0ce5d0f74c09a7d7cb762d13bba47
#
_entry.id   63e0ce5d0f74c09a7d7cb762d13bba47
#
_cell.length_a   1.000
_cell.length_b   1.000
_cell.length_c   1.000
_cell.angle_alpha   90.00
_cell.angle_beta   90.00
_cell.angle_gamma   90.00
#
_symmetry.space_group_name_H-M   'P 1'
#
loop_
_entity.id
_entity.type
_entity.pdbx_description
1 polymer ?
#
loop_
_entity_poly.entity_id
_entity_poly.type
_entity_poly.pdbx_seq_one_letter_code
_entity_poly.pdbx_strand_id
1 'polypeptide(L)'
;MTARAAGAGSIVVLLFAVSPVAAAPDALPRSAADRPDDVSGPQIHAVYVLPSDGADRALDTDGTIAASVANWQRWFVSQTLGGGLRIDTSGGELDVSFHRLERTDATLAARGVFVRDEIERELRAAGFDRPDKVYAVYYDGSSTAACGGGAWPPTLPGNVGAVYMRATFGAGFPCYDPTLSRQGLQIMDFAILHEVLHTMGFVPTCAPHHTRSGHVSDDPRDLMYAGDEPWRPAVLDVGQDDYYHAHILGCRELAESPYLERNIQHPTERLSVSVVGRGRIISTPAGVGCKPRCSASLRRGTQVVLRAVPAKGARLVRWTGACKGTKPCRLTMTRARSVTAHFRR
;
A
#
# COMPACT_ATOMS: atom_id res chain seq x y z
N MET A 1 20.96 67.26 -47.42
CA MET A 1 20.37 67.34 -46.04
C MET A 1 19.33 66.25 -45.98
N THR A 2 19.72 65.11 -45.36
CA THR A 2 18.86 63.90 -45.28
C THR A 2 18.41 63.72 -43.82
N ALA A 3 17.13 63.82 -43.61
CA ALA A 3 16.48 63.55 -42.27
C ALA A 3 16.38 62.07 -42.07
N ARG A 4 16.91 61.57 -40.95
CA ARG A 4 16.71 60.21 -40.45
C ARG A 4 15.44 60.19 -39.61
N ALA A 5 14.51 59.27 -39.97
CA ALA A 5 13.34 58.94 -39.13
C ALA A 5 13.75 57.95 -38.01
N ALA A 6 13.41 58.28 -36.77
CA ALA A 6 13.57 57.38 -35.62
C ALA A 6 12.31 56.50 -35.48
N GLY A 7 12.50 55.19 -35.55
CA GLY A 7 11.44 54.24 -35.29
C GLY A 7 11.27 53.97 -33.78
N ALA A 8 10.09 54.21 -33.25
CA ALA A 8 9.73 53.88 -31.91
C ALA A 8 9.32 52.38 -31.83
N GLY A 9 10.14 51.56 -31.17
CA GLY A 9 9.83 50.18 -30.91
C GLY A 9 8.91 50.06 -29.68
N SER A 10 7.69 49.57 -29.85
CA SER A 10 6.78 49.26 -28.75
C SER A 10 7.22 47.95 -28.07
N ILE A 11 7.60 48.03 -26.81
CA ILE A 11 7.84 46.87 -25.94
C ILE A 11 6.52 46.36 -25.43
N VAL A 12 6.05 45.18 -25.87
CA VAL A 12 4.91 44.48 -25.29
C VAL A 12 5.38 43.72 -24.04
N VAL A 13 5.03 44.20 -22.86
CA VAL A 13 5.26 43.49 -21.62
C VAL A 13 4.13 42.48 -21.42
N LEU A 14 4.41 41.19 -21.62
CA LEU A 14 3.52 40.09 -21.28
C LEU A 14 3.55 39.89 -19.77
N LEU A 15 2.51 40.36 -19.09
CA LEU A 15 2.23 40.04 -17.69
C LEU A 15 1.69 38.59 -17.61
N PHE A 16 2.56 37.66 -17.20
CA PHE A 16 2.10 36.33 -16.80
C PHE A 16 1.35 36.45 -15.48
N ALA A 17 0.04 36.18 -15.50
CA ALA A 17 -0.75 36.02 -14.29
C ALA A 17 -0.27 34.74 -13.57
N VAL A 18 0.41 34.89 -12.45
CA VAL A 18 0.71 33.79 -11.53
C VAL A 18 -0.61 33.42 -10.85
N SER A 19 -1.21 32.30 -11.26
CA SER A 19 -2.36 31.74 -10.53
C SER A 19 -1.90 31.41 -9.10
N PRO A 20 -2.69 31.80 -8.08
CA PRO A 20 -2.36 31.40 -6.72
C PRO A 20 -2.38 29.86 -6.65
N VAL A 21 -1.29 29.26 -6.20
CA VAL A 21 -1.25 27.86 -5.76
C VAL A 21 -2.29 27.74 -4.67
N ALA A 22 -3.30 26.90 -4.86
CA ALA A 22 -4.26 26.60 -3.81
C ALA A 22 -3.47 26.17 -2.57
N ALA A 23 -3.71 26.81 -1.43
CA ALA A 23 -3.15 26.39 -0.17
C ALA A 23 -3.53 24.91 0.05
N ALA A 24 -2.57 24.12 0.52
CA ALA A 24 -2.88 22.78 0.97
C ALA A 24 -3.98 22.89 2.04
N PRO A 25 -4.97 21.99 2.06
CA PRO A 25 -5.98 22.01 3.10
C PRO A 25 -5.30 21.99 4.47
N ASP A 26 -5.77 22.82 5.39
CA ASP A 26 -5.23 22.90 6.76
C ASP A 26 -5.41 21.52 7.40
N ALA A 27 -4.31 20.92 7.87
CA ALA A 27 -4.38 19.63 8.57
C ALA A 27 -5.35 19.74 9.76
N LEU A 28 -6.11 18.67 10.02
CA LEU A 28 -7.02 18.63 11.17
C LEU A 28 -6.24 18.89 12.47
N PRO A 29 -6.81 19.63 13.42
CA PRO A 29 -6.16 19.84 14.72
C PRO A 29 -5.97 18.49 15.40
N ARG A 30 -4.92 18.34 16.21
CA ARG A 30 -4.63 17.09 16.95
C ARG A 30 -5.86 16.63 17.75
N SER A 31 -6.17 15.32 17.68
CA SER A 31 -7.22 14.67 18.47
C SER A 31 -6.65 13.49 19.25
N ALA A 32 -7.09 13.34 20.51
CA ALA A 32 -6.78 12.15 21.31
C ALA A 32 -7.84 11.05 21.17
N ALA A 33 -8.84 11.26 20.35
CA ALA A 33 -9.91 10.31 20.09
C ALA A 33 -10.16 10.17 18.59
N ASP A 34 -10.66 9.01 18.20
CA ASP A 34 -11.21 8.71 16.88
C ASP A 34 -12.38 9.66 16.61
N ARG A 35 -12.31 10.43 15.51
CA ARG A 35 -13.37 11.38 15.13
C ARG A 35 -14.52 10.65 14.43
N PRO A 36 -15.68 11.30 14.27
CA PRO A 36 -16.75 10.73 13.48
C PRO A 36 -16.30 10.44 12.05
N ASP A 37 -16.50 9.19 11.62
CA ASP A 37 -16.14 8.71 10.29
C ASP A 37 -16.99 9.37 9.20
N ASP A 38 -16.38 9.77 8.08
CA ASP A 38 -17.09 10.21 6.88
C ASP A 38 -17.86 9.08 6.19
N VAL A 39 -17.36 7.85 6.32
CA VAL A 39 -17.97 6.65 5.74
C VAL A 39 -18.03 5.53 6.76
N SER A 40 -19.07 4.71 6.73
CA SER A 40 -19.26 3.59 7.63
C SER A 40 -18.55 2.30 7.14
N GLY A 41 -18.31 1.37 8.05
CA GLY A 41 -17.78 0.02 7.79
C GLY A 41 -16.26 -0.07 7.97
N PRO A 42 -15.64 -1.21 7.61
CA PRO A 42 -14.23 -1.47 7.87
C PRO A 42 -13.29 -0.42 7.28
N GLN A 43 -12.38 0.13 8.11
CA GLN A 43 -11.45 1.20 7.75
C GLN A 43 -10.09 1.03 8.43
N ILE A 44 -9.06 1.68 7.86
CA ILE A 44 -7.73 1.79 8.43
C ILE A 44 -7.62 3.17 9.08
N HIS A 45 -7.47 3.21 10.40
CA HIS A 45 -7.31 4.44 11.17
C HIS A 45 -5.85 4.64 11.57
N ALA A 46 -5.30 5.81 11.30
CA ALA A 46 -3.92 6.15 11.65
C ALA A 46 -3.80 6.66 13.09
N VAL A 47 -2.81 6.18 13.85
CA VAL A 47 -2.56 6.63 15.22
C VAL A 47 -1.09 6.97 15.40
N TYR A 48 -0.80 8.19 15.84
CA TYR A 48 0.53 8.59 16.31
C TYR A 48 0.67 8.30 17.81
N VAL A 49 1.63 7.48 18.17
CA VAL A 49 1.79 6.99 19.55
C VAL A 49 3.17 7.35 20.09
N LEU A 50 3.20 7.93 21.29
CA LEU A 50 4.42 8.23 22.03
C LEU A 50 4.51 7.38 23.31
N PRO A 51 5.71 6.95 23.73
CA PRO A 51 5.92 6.50 25.11
C PRO A 51 5.77 7.69 26.09
N SER A 52 5.60 7.42 27.37
CA SER A 52 5.37 8.47 28.37
C SER A 52 6.50 9.52 28.45
N ASP A 53 7.74 9.08 28.23
CA ASP A 53 8.97 9.86 28.22
C ASP A 53 9.41 10.31 26.81
N GLY A 54 8.63 9.99 25.78
CA GLY A 54 8.94 10.32 24.38
C GLY A 54 8.80 11.81 24.08
N ALA A 55 9.81 12.40 23.44
CA ALA A 55 9.72 13.73 22.88
C ALA A 55 8.75 13.76 21.69
N ASP A 56 7.80 14.69 21.73
CA ASP A 56 6.81 14.83 20.66
C ASP A 56 7.41 15.56 19.45
N ARG A 57 7.47 14.85 18.33
CA ARG A 57 7.92 15.39 17.04
C ARG A 57 6.77 15.95 16.19
N ALA A 58 5.53 15.91 16.69
CA ALA A 58 4.32 16.39 16.03
C ALA A 58 4.06 15.76 14.64
N LEU A 59 4.46 14.49 14.43
CA LEU A 59 4.39 13.82 13.13
C LEU A 59 2.95 13.61 12.60
N ASP A 60 1.97 13.69 13.48
CA ASP A 60 0.54 13.69 13.17
C ASP A 60 0.04 15.01 12.57
N THR A 61 0.69 16.13 12.96
CA THR A 61 0.26 17.48 12.56
C THR A 61 1.23 18.17 11.60
N ASP A 62 2.47 17.67 11.45
CA ASP A 62 3.47 18.23 10.53
C ASP A 62 3.35 17.68 9.09
N GLY A 63 2.37 16.81 8.83
CA GLY A 63 2.12 16.18 7.55
C GLY A 63 2.93 14.90 7.26
N THR A 64 3.81 14.47 8.18
CA THR A 64 4.64 13.27 7.96
C THR A 64 3.81 12.00 7.87
N ILE A 65 2.90 11.76 8.83
CA ILE A 65 2.02 10.58 8.80
C ILE A 65 1.04 10.64 7.62
N ALA A 66 0.48 11.82 7.34
CA ALA A 66 -0.39 12.00 6.18
C ALA A 66 0.33 11.68 4.86
N ALA A 67 1.59 12.10 4.72
CA ALA A 67 2.42 11.78 3.56
C ALA A 67 2.68 10.26 3.45
N SER A 68 3.00 9.60 4.58
CA SER A 68 3.20 8.15 4.63
C SER A 68 1.94 7.39 4.19
N VAL A 69 0.77 7.72 4.77
CA VAL A 69 -0.52 7.10 4.37
C VAL A 69 -0.80 7.32 2.88
N ALA A 70 -0.61 8.54 2.38
CA ALA A 70 -0.81 8.83 0.97
C ALA A 70 0.17 8.08 0.04
N ASN A 71 1.42 7.85 0.48
CA ASN A 71 2.43 7.12 -0.28
C ASN A 71 2.07 5.64 -0.42
N TRP A 72 1.86 4.93 0.71
CA TRP A 72 1.55 3.52 0.66
C TRP A 72 0.17 3.25 0.05
N GLN A 73 -0.82 4.11 0.26
CA GLN A 73 -2.13 4.00 -0.39
C GLN A 73 -2.01 4.14 -1.91
N ARG A 74 -1.24 5.12 -2.39
CA ARG A 74 -1.00 5.31 -3.83
C ARG A 74 -0.26 4.13 -4.45
N TRP A 75 0.75 3.60 -3.75
CA TRP A 75 1.44 2.39 -4.17
C TRP A 75 0.49 1.19 -4.20
N PHE A 76 -0.30 0.97 -3.13
CA PHE A 76 -1.29 -0.10 -3.06
C PHE A 76 -2.29 -0.03 -4.21
N VAL A 77 -2.86 1.14 -4.49
CA VAL A 77 -3.75 1.39 -5.63
C VAL A 77 -3.07 1.05 -6.97
N SER A 78 -1.77 1.30 -7.11
CA SER A 78 -1.01 0.93 -8.31
C SER A 78 -0.82 -0.58 -8.47
N GLN A 79 -0.85 -1.33 -7.38
CA GLN A 79 -0.73 -2.79 -7.36
C GLN A 79 -2.08 -3.50 -7.54
N THR A 80 -3.18 -2.87 -7.14
CA THR A 80 -4.53 -3.43 -7.07
C THR A 80 -5.38 -2.86 -8.16
N LEU A 81 -5.35 -2.92 -9.33
CA LEU A 81 -6.29 -2.50 -10.38
C LEU A 81 -7.17 -1.27 -10.03
N GLY A 82 -6.68 -0.42 -9.11
CA GLY A 82 -7.34 0.79 -8.66
C GLY A 82 -8.23 0.65 -7.42
N GLY A 83 -8.23 -0.49 -6.75
CA GLY A 83 -8.86 -0.66 -5.43
C GLY A 83 -7.94 -0.13 -4.33
N GLY A 84 -8.31 0.94 -3.62
CA GLY A 84 -7.60 1.43 -2.43
C GLY A 84 -8.01 0.68 -1.17
N LEU A 85 -7.24 0.81 -0.12
CA LEU A 85 -7.71 0.50 1.23
C LEU A 85 -8.64 1.63 1.71
N ARG A 86 -9.66 1.27 2.47
CA ARG A 86 -10.61 2.22 3.06
C ARG A 86 -9.91 2.94 4.20
N ILE A 87 -9.43 4.15 3.92
CA ILE A 87 -8.78 4.99 4.91
C ILE A 87 -9.83 5.76 5.70
N ASP A 88 -9.63 5.84 6.99
CA ASP A 88 -10.47 6.64 7.88
C ASP A 88 -10.27 8.12 7.65
N THR A 89 -11.38 8.84 7.47
CA THR A 89 -11.41 10.27 7.23
C THR A 89 -12.50 10.95 8.04
N SER A 90 -12.25 12.20 8.39
CA SER A 90 -13.22 13.08 9.05
C SER A 90 -13.23 14.44 8.37
N GLY A 91 -14.38 14.88 7.88
CA GLY A 91 -14.51 16.12 7.13
C GLY A 91 -13.75 16.14 5.81
N GLY A 92 -13.53 14.98 5.19
CA GLY A 92 -12.78 14.83 3.94
C GLY A 92 -11.27 14.73 4.08
N GLU A 93 -10.73 14.86 5.28
CA GLU A 93 -9.29 14.79 5.57
C GLU A 93 -8.94 13.49 6.31
N LEU A 94 -7.69 13.04 6.19
CA LEU A 94 -7.20 11.88 6.92
C LEU A 94 -7.40 12.07 8.43
N ASP A 95 -8.09 11.13 9.09
CA ASP A 95 -8.17 11.11 10.53
C ASP A 95 -6.91 10.47 11.15
N VAL A 96 -6.15 11.28 11.89
CA VAL A 96 -5.00 10.82 12.66
C VAL A 96 -5.26 11.12 14.12
N SER A 97 -5.31 10.08 14.96
CA SER A 97 -5.39 10.24 16.41
C SER A 97 -3.99 10.25 17.04
N PHE A 98 -3.88 10.95 18.16
CA PHE A 98 -2.67 11.01 18.98
C PHE A 98 -2.89 10.32 20.32
N HIS A 99 -1.95 9.47 20.72
CA HIS A 99 -1.98 8.86 22.05
C HIS A 99 -0.60 8.83 22.69
N ARG A 100 -0.52 9.20 23.99
CA ARG A 100 0.67 9.06 24.81
C ARG A 100 0.46 7.91 25.79
N LEU A 101 1.33 6.90 25.70
CA LEU A 101 1.27 5.72 26.56
C LEU A 101 1.68 6.08 28.00
N GLU A 102 1.25 5.27 28.96
CA GLU A 102 1.62 5.40 30.36
C GLU A 102 3.05 4.91 30.64
N ARG A 103 3.57 4.01 29.79
CA ARG A 103 4.89 3.39 29.95
C ARG A 103 5.98 4.15 29.23
N THR A 104 7.17 4.10 29.81
CA THR A 104 8.39 4.65 29.19
C THR A 104 8.84 3.80 27.99
N ASP A 105 9.59 4.41 27.06
CA ASP A 105 10.16 3.71 25.91
C ASP A 105 11.00 2.51 26.32
N ALA A 106 11.87 2.66 27.29
CA ALA A 106 12.70 1.57 27.80
C ALA A 106 11.88 0.40 28.35
N THR A 107 10.76 0.68 29.04
CA THR A 107 9.87 -0.37 29.56
C THR A 107 9.17 -1.13 28.44
N LEU A 108 8.75 -0.43 27.41
CA LEU A 108 8.12 -1.03 26.23
C LEU A 108 9.13 -1.81 25.40
N ALA A 109 10.29 -1.26 25.10
CA ALA A 109 11.35 -1.91 24.34
C ALA A 109 11.81 -3.24 24.98
N ALA A 110 11.85 -3.28 26.31
CA ALA A 110 12.19 -4.50 27.07
C ALA A 110 11.16 -5.64 26.89
N ARG A 111 9.98 -5.37 26.31
CA ARG A 111 8.96 -6.39 25.98
C ARG A 111 9.34 -7.20 24.74
N GLY A 112 10.36 -6.80 23.99
CA GLY A 112 10.84 -7.49 22.81
C GLY A 112 9.75 -7.61 21.74
N VAL A 113 9.42 -8.83 21.35
CA VAL A 113 8.38 -9.09 20.33
C VAL A 113 6.96 -8.70 20.78
N PHE A 114 6.72 -8.43 22.07
CA PHE A 114 5.42 -8.07 22.61
C PHE A 114 5.17 -6.54 22.71
N VAL A 115 6.03 -5.73 22.11
CA VAL A 115 5.84 -4.25 22.08
C VAL A 115 4.47 -3.89 21.51
N ARG A 116 4.07 -4.49 20.39
CA ARG A 116 2.77 -4.26 19.77
C ARG A 116 1.62 -4.59 20.72
N ASP A 117 1.69 -5.72 21.43
CA ASP A 117 0.61 -6.16 22.34
C ASP A 117 0.43 -5.18 23.50
N GLU A 118 1.53 -4.61 24.00
CA GLU A 118 1.49 -3.61 25.06
C GLU A 118 0.89 -2.28 24.58
N ILE A 119 1.25 -1.85 23.37
CA ILE A 119 0.65 -0.66 22.71
C ILE A 119 -0.84 -0.89 22.50
N GLU A 120 -1.23 -2.03 21.91
CA GLU A 120 -2.64 -2.35 21.66
C GLU A 120 -3.47 -2.37 22.93
N ARG A 121 -2.93 -2.92 24.03
CA ARG A 121 -3.62 -2.97 25.31
C ARG A 121 -3.93 -1.57 25.86
N GLU A 122 -2.96 -0.63 25.77
CA GLU A 122 -3.16 0.76 26.22
C GLU A 122 -4.10 1.51 25.27
N LEU A 123 -3.99 1.33 23.97
CA LEU A 123 -4.89 1.91 22.98
C LEU A 123 -6.34 1.44 23.17
N ARG A 124 -6.57 0.15 23.46
CA ARG A 124 -7.91 -0.37 23.77
C ARG A 124 -8.49 0.27 25.03
N ALA A 125 -7.67 0.44 26.08
CA ALA A 125 -8.09 1.13 27.29
C ALA A 125 -8.45 2.61 27.04
N ALA A 126 -7.87 3.20 26.02
CA ALA A 126 -8.14 4.58 25.57
C ALA A 126 -9.31 4.68 24.56
N GLY A 127 -9.97 3.55 24.22
CA GLY A 127 -11.15 3.55 23.35
C GLY A 127 -10.85 3.22 21.88
N PHE A 128 -9.60 2.89 21.51
CA PHE A 128 -9.24 2.42 20.17
C PHE A 128 -9.43 0.90 20.08
N ASP A 129 -10.69 0.44 20.13
CA ASP A 129 -11.05 -0.99 20.19
C ASP A 129 -12.17 -1.38 19.21
N ARG A 130 -12.48 -0.53 18.24
CA ARG A 130 -13.56 -0.79 17.28
C ARG A 130 -13.23 -2.03 16.44
N PRO A 131 -14.16 -3.00 16.33
CA PRO A 131 -13.94 -4.26 15.60
C PRO A 131 -13.90 -4.09 14.08
N ASP A 132 -14.40 -2.98 13.57
CA ASP A 132 -14.40 -2.60 12.16
C ASP A 132 -13.22 -1.69 11.78
N LYS A 133 -12.28 -1.44 12.71
CA LYS A 133 -11.06 -0.67 12.43
C LYS A 133 -9.79 -1.50 12.62
N VAL A 134 -8.88 -1.33 11.69
CA VAL A 134 -7.46 -1.67 11.84
C VAL A 134 -6.71 -0.38 12.15
N TYR A 135 -5.96 -0.38 13.23
CA TYR A 135 -5.18 0.79 13.67
C TYR A 135 -3.76 0.69 13.12
N ALA A 136 -3.43 1.58 12.18
CA ALA A 136 -2.09 1.77 11.65
C ALA A 136 -1.29 2.67 12.60
N VAL A 137 -0.47 2.06 13.45
CA VAL A 137 0.20 2.74 14.57
C VAL A 137 1.61 3.16 14.17
N TYR A 138 1.86 4.45 14.25
CA TYR A 138 3.17 5.07 14.12
C TYR A 138 3.73 5.34 15.53
N TYR A 139 4.40 4.32 16.09
CA TYR A 139 4.97 4.40 17.43
C TYR A 139 6.34 5.08 17.40
N ASP A 140 6.43 6.28 18.00
CA ASP A 140 7.67 7.07 18.10
C ASP A 140 8.52 6.63 19.29
N GLY A 141 8.76 5.36 19.34
CA GLY A 141 9.58 4.66 20.32
C GLY A 141 10.38 3.53 19.70
N SER A 142 11.10 2.82 20.55
CA SER A 142 12.05 1.78 20.17
C SER A 142 11.51 0.36 20.40
N SER A 143 12.21 -0.61 19.82
CA SER A 143 12.06 -2.04 20.08
C SER A 143 13.45 -2.70 19.96
N THR A 144 13.68 -3.73 20.77
CA THR A 144 14.92 -4.54 20.71
C THR A 144 14.80 -5.77 19.81
N ALA A 145 13.60 -6.05 19.29
CA ALA A 145 13.31 -7.31 18.58
C ALA A 145 12.98 -7.13 17.10
N ALA A 146 12.32 -6.01 16.72
CA ALA A 146 11.81 -5.80 15.37
C ALA A 146 11.65 -4.30 15.07
N CYS A 147 11.47 -3.98 13.78
CA CYS A 147 11.17 -2.62 13.32
C CYS A 147 9.67 -2.36 13.24
N GLY A 148 8.83 -3.39 13.37
CA GLY A 148 7.37 -3.33 13.36
C GLY A 148 6.77 -4.59 13.95
N GLY A 149 5.44 -4.65 14.00
CA GLY A 149 4.68 -5.83 14.40
C GLY A 149 3.19 -5.63 14.18
N GLY A 150 2.54 -6.64 13.62
CA GLY A 150 1.09 -6.67 13.36
C GLY A 150 0.41 -7.77 14.15
N ALA A 151 -0.87 -7.59 14.47
CA ALA A 151 -1.73 -8.72 14.75
C ALA A 151 -1.83 -9.60 13.51
N TRP A 152 -2.25 -10.85 13.67
CA TRP A 152 -2.40 -11.77 12.54
C TRP A 152 -3.56 -12.74 12.83
N PRO A 153 -4.81 -12.25 12.74
CA PRO A 153 -5.99 -13.05 13.04
C PRO A 153 -6.19 -14.19 12.02
N PRO A 154 -6.64 -15.37 12.46
CA PRO A 154 -7.03 -15.70 13.82
C PRO A 154 -5.89 -16.14 14.74
N THR A 155 -4.67 -16.32 14.22
CA THR A 155 -3.54 -16.93 14.95
C THR A 155 -3.03 -16.00 16.06
N LEU A 156 -2.88 -14.72 15.76
CA LEU A 156 -2.51 -13.67 16.72
C LEU A 156 -3.62 -12.61 16.72
N PRO A 157 -4.59 -12.68 17.63
CA PRO A 157 -5.69 -11.74 17.69
C PRO A 157 -5.23 -10.30 17.93
N GLY A 158 -5.96 -9.36 17.37
CA GLY A 158 -5.73 -7.93 17.55
C GLY A 158 -6.20 -7.13 16.35
N ASN A 159 -6.10 -5.81 16.47
CA ASN A 159 -6.45 -4.87 15.41
C ASN A 159 -5.41 -3.74 15.24
N VAL A 160 -4.18 -3.92 15.77
CA VAL A 160 -3.05 -2.99 15.67
C VAL A 160 -1.97 -3.58 14.79
N GLY A 161 -1.57 -2.81 13.76
CA GLY A 161 -0.32 -2.97 13.02
C GLY A 161 0.57 -1.74 13.27
N ALA A 162 1.80 -1.94 13.75
CA ALA A 162 2.66 -0.86 14.24
C ALA A 162 4.04 -0.87 13.59
N VAL A 163 4.57 0.33 13.29
CA VAL A 163 6.00 0.55 13.04
C VAL A 163 6.64 1.24 14.25
N TYR A 164 7.89 0.85 14.56
CA TYR A 164 8.65 1.38 15.70
C TYR A 164 9.71 2.33 15.17
N MET A 165 9.40 3.64 15.17
CA MET A 165 10.16 4.65 14.44
C MET A 165 11.54 4.98 15.02
N ARG A 166 11.84 4.51 16.24
CA ARG A 166 13.16 4.63 16.88
C ARG A 166 13.87 3.31 17.06
N ALA A 167 13.29 2.21 16.55
CA ALA A 167 13.96 0.92 16.58
C ALA A 167 15.21 0.94 15.70
N THR A 168 16.20 0.13 16.07
CA THR A 168 17.44 -0.02 15.33
C THR A 168 17.61 -1.47 14.88
N PHE A 169 18.17 -1.65 13.69
CA PHE A 169 18.45 -2.95 13.12
C PHE A 169 19.96 -3.22 13.08
N GLY A 170 20.38 -4.44 13.40
CA GLY A 170 21.78 -4.89 13.31
C GLY A 170 22.74 -4.03 14.13
N ALA A 171 23.71 -3.40 13.48
CA ALA A 171 24.78 -2.60 14.12
C ALA A 171 24.32 -1.24 14.66
N GLY A 172 23.02 -1.07 14.95
CA GLY A 172 22.49 0.17 15.52
C GLY A 172 22.00 1.20 14.50
N PHE A 173 21.82 0.80 13.24
CA PHE A 173 21.17 1.66 12.24
C PHE A 173 19.67 1.78 12.52
N PRO A 174 19.10 3.01 12.46
CA PRO A 174 17.67 3.19 12.61
C PRO A 174 16.91 2.45 11.51
N CYS A 175 15.81 1.79 11.87
CA CYS A 175 14.94 1.11 10.91
C CYS A 175 14.35 2.10 9.92
N TYR A 176 13.99 3.30 10.38
CA TYR A 176 13.30 4.30 9.58
C TYR A 176 13.79 5.73 9.88
N ASP A 177 13.67 6.59 8.86
CA ASP A 177 13.59 8.03 9.03
C ASP A 177 12.18 8.48 8.56
N PRO A 178 11.24 8.74 9.48
CA PRO A 178 9.87 9.05 9.11
C PRO A 178 9.76 10.34 8.28
N THR A 179 10.70 11.27 8.41
CA THR A 179 10.67 12.54 7.68
C THR A 179 10.85 12.35 6.17
N LEU A 180 11.45 11.26 5.74
CA LEU A 180 11.65 10.92 4.33
C LEU A 180 10.33 10.62 3.59
N SER A 181 9.27 10.19 4.30
CA SER A 181 7.96 9.95 3.67
C SER A 181 7.39 11.22 3.01
N ARG A 182 7.77 12.41 3.47
CA ARG A 182 7.42 13.68 2.80
C ARG A 182 8.13 13.89 1.45
N GLN A 183 9.17 13.13 1.17
CA GLN A 183 9.92 13.18 -0.10
C GLN A 183 9.43 12.12 -1.12
N GLY A 184 8.54 11.21 -0.69
CA GLY A 184 7.97 10.14 -1.50
C GLY A 184 7.96 8.80 -0.76
N LEU A 185 7.61 7.74 -1.47
CA LEU A 185 7.48 6.38 -0.94
C LEU A 185 8.81 5.87 -0.36
N GLN A 186 8.81 5.45 0.89
CA GLN A 186 9.96 5.00 1.65
C GLN A 186 9.75 3.60 2.24
N ILE A 187 10.82 3.02 2.79
CA ILE A 187 10.75 1.69 3.42
C ILE A 187 9.77 1.65 4.59
N MET A 188 9.64 2.74 5.37
CA MET A 188 8.67 2.85 6.44
C MET A 188 7.21 2.74 5.93
N ASP A 189 6.94 3.32 4.76
CA ASP A 189 5.59 3.31 4.17
C ASP A 189 5.21 1.87 3.75
N PHE A 190 6.17 1.10 3.24
CA PHE A 190 5.97 -0.33 2.99
C PHE A 190 5.79 -1.12 4.28
N ALA A 191 6.58 -0.81 5.30
CA ALA A 191 6.53 -1.53 6.56
C ALA A 191 5.19 -1.34 7.27
N ILE A 192 4.67 -0.13 7.39
CA ILE A 192 3.35 0.07 8.00
C ILE A 192 2.24 -0.62 7.19
N LEU A 193 2.30 -0.60 5.87
CA LEU A 193 1.35 -1.33 5.03
C LEU A 193 1.45 -2.86 5.25
N HIS A 194 2.66 -3.39 5.38
CA HIS A 194 2.92 -4.79 5.71
C HIS A 194 2.25 -5.19 7.03
N GLU A 195 2.44 -4.39 8.10
CA GLU A 195 1.83 -4.64 9.40
C GLU A 195 0.28 -4.49 9.38
N VAL A 196 -0.23 -3.57 8.58
CA VAL A 196 -1.68 -3.44 8.32
C VAL A 196 -2.22 -4.70 7.65
N LEU A 197 -1.54 -5.24 6.63
CA LEU A 197 -1.99 -6.48 5.97
C LEU A 197 -1.95 -7.68 6.92
N HIS A 198 -0.92 -7.81 7.77
CA HIS A 198 -0.94 -8.80 8.85
C HIS A 198 -2.18 -8.66 9.71
N THR A 199 -2.49 -7.45 10.14
CA THR A 199 -3.64 -7.17 11.02
C THR A 199 -4.98 -7.46 10.32
N MET A 200 -5.03 -7.39 8.99
CA MET A 200 -6.17 -7.86 8.20
C MET A 200 -6.20 -9.40 8.01
N GLY A 201 -5.19 -10.12 8.51
CA GLY A 201 -5.08 -11.59 8.49
C GLY A 201 -4.33 -12.16 7.28
N PHE A 202 -3.43 -11.40 6.67
CA PHE A 202 -2.56 -11.85 5.60
C PHE A 202 -1.11 -12.02 6.11
N VAL A 203 -0.33 -13.02 5.67
CA VAL A 203 -0.64 -14.06 4.67
C VAL A 203 -1.39 -15.20 5.36
N PRO A 204 -2.46 -15.75 4.75
CA PRO A 204 -3.20 -16.86 5.36
C PRO A 204 -2.37 -18.15 5.34
N THR A 205 -2.59 -19.04 6.33
CA THR A 205 -1.83 -20.31 6.48
C THR A 205 -2.00 -21.30 5.34
N CYS A 206 -2.97 -21.10 4.48
CA CYS A 206 -3.23 -21.90 3.28
C CYS A 206 -2.51 -21.41 2.02
N ALA A 207 -1.79 -20.28 2.11
CA ALA A 207 -0.99 -19.77 0.99
C ALA A 207 0.20 -20.71 0.67
N PRO A 208 0.53 -20.95 -0.59
CA PRO A 208 1.56 -21.89 -1.00
C PRO A 208 2.96 -21.60 -0.42
N HIS A 209 3.33 -20.32 -0.32
CA HIS A 209 4.65 -19.91 0.16
C HIS A 209 4.64 -19.39 1.60
N HIS A 210 3.52 -19.68 2.32
CA HIS A 210 3.34 -19.26 3.70
C HIS A 210 4.46 -19.75 4.63
N THR A 211 4.94 -18.86 5.50
CA THR A 211 5.85 -19.17 6.59
C THR A 211 5.15 -19.07 7.95
N ARG A 212 5.81 -19.57 9.02
CA ARG A 212 5.22 -19.64 10.37
C ARG A 212 4.70 -18.33 10.93
N SER A 213 5.24 -17.19 10.48
CA SER A 213 4.90 -15.86 11.00
C SER A 213 3.95 -15.08 10.10
N GLY A 214 3.25 -15.76 9.19
CA GLY A 214 2.29 -15.08 8.29
C GLY A 214 2.94 -14.31 7.15
N HIS A 215 4.11 -14.74 6.71
CA HIS A 215 4.84 -14.15 5.59
C HIS A 215 4.91 -15.11 4.40
N VAL A 216 5.44 -14.66 3.29
CA VAL A 216 5.89 -15.49 2.17
C VAL A 216 7.43 -15.57 2.14
N SER A 217 7.99 -16.59 1.49
CA SER A 217 9.45 -16.80 1.45
C SER A 217 10.02 -17.00 0.05
N ASP A 218 9.24 -16.84 -0.99
CA ASP A 218 9.60 -17.17 -2.38
C ASP A 218 10.29 -16.04 -3.14
N ASP A 219 9.98 -14.77 -2.85
CA ASP A 219 10.59 -13.62 -3.56
C ASP A 219 10.73 -12.38 -2.64
N PRO A 220 11.95 -11.84 -2.46
CA PRO A 220 12.20 -10.67 -1.60
C PRO A 220 11.54 -9.36 -2.08
N ARG A 221 10.94 -9.35 -3.27
CA ARG A 221 10.17 -8.20 -3.77
C ARG A 221 8.71 -8.22 -3.33
N ASP A 222 8.25 -9.32 -2.76
CA ASP A 222 6.91 -9.40 -2.20
C ASP A 222 6.78 -8.50 -0.97
N LEU A 223 5.63 -7.83 -0.85
CA LEU A 223 5.38 -6.97 0.30
C LEU A 223 5.40 -7.75 1.63
N MET A 224 4.91 -8.99 1.63
CA MET A 224 4.81 -9.83 2.82
C MET A 224 5.99 -10.81 2.97
N TYR A 225 7.11 -10.56 2.29
CA TYR A 225 8.28 -11.43 2.36
C TYR A 225 9.01 -11.36 3.71
N ALA A 226 9.35 -12.53 4.25
CA ALA A 226 10.33 -12.71 5.32
C ALA A 226 11.10 -14.03 5.10
N GLY A 227 12.19 -13.94 4.37
CA GLY A 227 13.10 -15.05 4.06
C GLY A 227 14.55 -14.64 4.29
N ASP A 228 15.47 -15.40 3.71
CA ASP A 228 16.92 -15.25 3.93
C ASP A 228 17.54 -14.06 3.17
N GLU A 229 16.86 -13.53 2.14
CA GLU A 229 17.33 -12.37 1.38
C GLU A 229 16.87 -11.06 2.00
N PRO A 230 17.57 -9.94 1.74
CA PRO A 230 17.10 -8.62 2.16
C PRO A 230 15.74 -8.26 1.52
N TRP A 231 14.79 -7.86 2.33
CA TRP A 231 13.47 -7.39 1.88
C TRP A 231 13.57 -6.14 1.01
N ARG A 232 12.99 -6.18 -0.17
CA ARG A 232 13.02 -5.12 -1.19
C ARG A 232 11.65 -4.97 -1.84
N PRO A 233 10.63 -4.51 -1.11
CA PRO A 233 9.25 -4.53 -1.55
C PRO A 233 9.05 -3.74 -2.84
N ALA A 234 8.43 -4.36 -3.82
CA ALA A 234 8.13 -3.78 -5.12
C ALA A 234 6.82 -4.30 -5.73
N VAL A 235 6.31 -5.42 -5.21
CA VAL A 235 5.10 -6.08 -5.69
C VAL A 235 4.23 -6.47 -4.50
N LEU A 236 2.92 -6.35 -4.61
CA LEU A 236 1.98 -6.69 -3.54
C LEU A 236 1.99 -8.19 -3.26
N ASP A 237 1.87 -9.01 -4.29
CA ASP A 237 1.90 -10.47 -4.24
C ASP A 237 2.62 -10.95 -5.50
N VAL A 238 3.85 -11.48 -5.34
CA VAL A 238 4.66 -11.93 -6.45
C VAL A 238 4.11 -13.26 -6.98
N GLY A 239 3.68 -13.27 -8.21
CA GLY A 239 3.04 -14.48 -8.79
C GLY A 239 1.53 -14.48 -8.66
N GLN A 240 0.94 -13.72 -7.76
CA GLN A 240 -0.49 -13.72 -7.45
C GLN A 240 -0.97 -15.12 -7.06
N ASP A 241 -0.25 -15.75 -6.18
CA ASP A 241 -0.47 -17.14 -5.80
C ASP A 241 -0.48 -17.37 -4.28
N ASP A 242 -0.40 -16.30 -3.48
CA ASP A 242 -0.42 -16.40 -2.02
C ASP A 242 -1.64 -15.73 -1.35
N TYR A 243 -1.87 -14.44 -1.57
CA TYR A 243 -2.90 -13.70 -0.83
C TYR A 243 -3.66 -12.62 -1.63
N TYR A 244 -3.20 -12.26 -2.83
CA TYR A 244 -3.90 -11.30 -3.69
C TYR A 244 -4.14 -11.88 -5.09
N HIS A 245 -5.41 -12.17 -5.42
CA HIS A 245 -5.84 -12.90 -6.64
C HIS A 245 -5.26 -14.31 -6.77
N ALA A 246 -4.92 -14.93 -5.66
CA ALA A 246 -4.43 -16.30 -5.60
C ALA A 246 -5.54 -17.32 -5.91
N HIS A 247 -6.79 -16.99 -5.58
CA HIS A 247 -7.97 -17.82 -5.83
C HIS A 247 -7.86 -19.24 -5.26
N ILE A 248 -7.29 -19.38 -4.07
CA ILE A 248 -7.16 -20.65 -3.36
C ILE A 248 -8.45 -20.92 -2.61
N LEU A 249 -9.07 -22.06 -2.89
CA LEU A 249 -10.37 -22.43 -2.32
C LEU A 249 -10.29 -22.51 -0.78
N GLY A 250 -11.14 -21.74 -0.12
CA GLY A 250 -11.22 -21.68 1.35
C GLY A 250 -10.12 -20.85 2.01
N CYS A 251 -9.27 -20.22 1.23
CA CYS A 251 -8.23 -19.31 1.69
C CYS A 251 -8.73 -17.86 1.67
N ARG A 252 -8.27 -17.06 2.64
CA ARG A 252 -8.58 -15.63 2.69
C ARG A 252 -7.94 -14.93 1.50
N GLU A 253 -8.70 -14.07 0.84
CA GLU A 253 -8.31 -13.37 -0.38
C GLU A 253 -8.36 -11.86 -0.16
N LEU A 254 -7.23 -11.18 -0.37
CA LEU A 254 -7.14 -9.73 -0.14
C LEU A 254 -8.06 -8.95 -1.08
N ALA A 255 -8.23 -9.40 -2.33
CA ALA A 255 -9.13 -8.76 -3.28
C ALA A 255 -10.61 -8.79 -2.85
N GLU A 256 -10.96 -9.68 -1.91
CA GLU A 256 -12.31 -9.81 -1.34
C GLU A 256 -12.45 -9.13 0.03
N SER A 257 -11.37 -8.55 0.55
CA SER A 257 -11.36 -7.92 1.88
C SER A 257 -12.38 -6.78 1.97
N PRO A 258 -13.15 -6.71 3.08
CA PRO A 258 -14.08 -5.60 3.31
C PRO A 258 -13.38 -4.26 3.58
N TYR A 259 -12.07 -4.28 3.83
CA TYR A 259 -11.23 -3.08 3.95
C TYR A 259 -10.83 -2.47 2.62
N LEU A 260 -11.13 -3.11 1.48
CA LEU A 260 -10.92 -2.49 0.18
C LEU A 260 -12.10 -1.62 -0.23
N GLU A 261 -11.80 -0.46 -0.78
CA GLU A 261 -12.77 0.35 -1.49
C GLU A 261 -13.25 -0.41 -2.72
N ARG A 262 -14.46 -0.92 -2.65
CA ARG A 262 -15.14 -1.38 -3.86
C ARG A 262 -15.55 -0.15 -4.65
N ASN A 263 -14.79 0.18 -5.65
CA ASN A 263 -14.98 1.40 -6.43
C ASN A 263 -16.26 1.32 -7.27
N ILE A 264 -17.40 1.62 -6.65
CA ILE A 264 -18.73 1.65 -7.31
C ILE A 264 -18.87 2.87 -8.22
N GLN A 265 -17.97 3.84 -8.17
CA GLN A 265 -18.14 5.15 -8.84
C GLN A 265 -17.29 5.35 -10.10
N HIS A 266 -16.40 4.43 -10.45
CA HIS A 266 -15.65 4.57 -11.68
C HIS A 266 -16.10 3.51 -12.70
N PRO A 267 -16.41 3.91 -13.95
CA PRO A 267 -16.73 2.95 -14.98
C PRO A 267 -15.57 1.98 -15.15
N THR A 268 -15.87 0.70 -15.00
CA THR A 268 -14.90 -0.39 -15.18
C THR A 268 -15.03 -0.98 -16.57
N GLU A 269 -13.91 -1.42 -17.13
CA GLU A 269 -13.83 -2.08 -18.41
C GLU A 269 -13.32 -3.52 -18.23
N ARG A 270 -13.97 -4.47 -18.87
CA ARG A 270 -13.61 -5.88 -18.74
C ARG A 270 -12.39 -6.22 -19.58
N LEU A 271 -11.35 -6.77 -18.95
CA LEU A 271 -10.23 -7.43 -19.61
C LEU A 271 -10.44 -8.95 -19.54
N SER A 272 -10.56 -9.61 -20.70
CA SER A 272 -10.63 -11.05 -20.81
C SER A 272 -9.30 -11.57 -21.34
N VAL A 273 -8.69 -12.53 -20.65
CA VAL A 273 -7.40 -13.11 -21.03
C VAL A 273 -7.53 -14.62 -21.18
N SER A 274 -6.89 -15.15 -22.22
CA SER A 274 -6.89 -16.58 -22.51
C SER A 274 -5.47 -17.06 -22.77
N VAL A 275 -5.21 -18.32 -22.41
CA VAL A 275 -3.93 -19.02 -22.65
C VAL A 275 -4.18 -20.23 -23.52
N VAL A 276 -3.46 -20.33 -24.62
CA VAL A 276 -3.43 -21.50 -25.51
C VAL A 276 -2.03 -22.10 -25.45
N GLY A 277 -1.94 -23.37 -25.06
CA GLY A 277 -0.69 -24.10 -24.88
C GLY A 277 -0.19 -24.06 -23.42
N ARG A 278 1.11 -24.36 -23.20
CA ARG A 278 1.70 -24.55 -21.87
C ARG A 278 2.39 -23.26 -21.40
N GLY A 279 1.70 -22.49 -20.59
CA GLY A 279 2.18 -21.25 -20.01
C GLY A 279 1.15 -20.59 -19.10
N ARG A 280 1.50 -19.45 -18.50
CA ARG A 280 0.58 -18.59 -17.75
C ARG A 280 0.79 -17.13 -18.17
N ILE A 281 -0.13 -16.27 -17.77
CA ILE A 281 -0.02 -14.81 -17.94
C ILE A 281 -0.07 -14.19 -16.56
N ILE A 282 0.75 -13.19 -16.35
CA ILE A 282 0.72 -12.29 -15.18
C ILE A 282 0.52 -10.87 -15.65
N SER A 283 -0.04 -10.02 -14.82
CA SER A 283 -0.24 -8.58 -15.12
C SER A 283 0.48 -7.66 -14.17
N THR A 284 0.73 -6.44 -14.65
CA THR A 284 1.07 -5.26 -13.83
C THR A 284 0.12 -4.13 -14.25
N PRO A 285 -0.69 -3.54 -13.38
CA PRO A 285 -0.93 -3.96 -11.97
C PRO A 285 -1.36 -5.43 -11.87
N ALA A 286 -1.08 -6.02 -10.71
CA ALA A 286 -1.52 -7.37 -10.39
C ALA A 286 -3.06 -7.48 -10.48
N GLY A 287 -3.60 -8.66 -10.75
CA GLY A 287 -5.05 -8.90 -10.86
C GLY A 287 -5.48 -9.70 -12.09
N VAL A 288 -4.53 -10.10 -12.94
CA VAL A 288 -4.78 -11.05 -14.04
C VAL A 288 -3.71 -12.14 -13.98
N GLY A 289 -3.99 -13.18 -13.22
CA GLY A 289 -3.21 -14.42 -13.22
C GLY A 289 -4.02 -15.51 -13.96
N CYS A 290 -3.55 -16.02 -15.10
CA CYS A 290 -4.37 -16.88 -15.95
C CYS A 290 -3.79 -18.25 -16.27
N LYS A 291 -4.61 -19.27 -15.98
CA LYS A 291 -4.59 -20.63 -16.56
C LYS A 291 -6.02 -21.21 -16.55
N PRO A 292 -6.64 -21.58 -17.63
CA PRO A 292 -6.42 -21.20 -19.03
C PRO A 292 -7.16 -19.93 -19.44
N ARG A 293 -8.11 -19.43 -18.63
CA ARG A 293 -8.89 -18.21 -18.89
C ARG A 293 -9.15 -17.46 -17.62
N CYS A 294 -9.10 -16.13 -17.69
CA CYS A 294 -9.53 -15.24 -16.62
C CYS A 294 -10.13 -13.95 -17.15
N SER A 295 -10.77 -13.21 -16.28
CA SER A 295 -11.20 -11.85 -16.60
C SER A 295 -11.11 -10.98 -15.35
N ALA A 296 -10.78 -9.71 -15.55
CA ALA A 296 -10.77 -8.69 -14.50
C ALA A 296 -11.60 -7.48 -14.95
N SER A 297 -12.29 -6.84 -13.99
CA SER A 297 -12.92 -5.55 -14.20
C SER A 297 -11.94 -4.47 -13.74
N LEU A 298 -11.51 -3.63 -14.67
CA LEU A 298 -10.46 -2.63 -14.46
C LEU A 298 -11.05 -1.24 -14.59
N ARG A 299 -10.60 -0.29 -13.80
CA ARG A 299 -10.95 1.12 -13.97
C ARG A 299 -10.70 1.56 -15.40
N ARG A 300 -11.60 2.32 -15.98
CA ARG A 300 -11.35 3.00 -17.26
C ARG A 300 -10.13 3.90 -17.13
N GLY A 301 -9.19 3.79 -18.08
CA GLY A 301 -7.92 4.49 -18.06
C GLY A 301 -6.75 3.71 -17.44
N THR A 302 -7.00 2.58 -16.75
CA THR A 302 -5.93 1.75 -16.18
C THR A 302 -4.97 1.27 -17.28
N GLN A 303 -3.67 1.47 -17.07
CA GLN A 303 -2.63 0.90 -17.93
C GLN A 303 -2.25 -0.48 -17.41
N VAL A 304 -2.35 -1.48 -18.27
CA VAL A 304 -2.04 -2.88 -17.94
C VAL A 304 -0.91 -3.38 -18.80
N VAL A 305 0.03 -4.06 -18.18
CA VAL A 305 1.10 -4.79 -18.87
C VAL A 305 0.91 -6.28 -18.61
N LEU A 306 0.60 -7.07 -19.65
CA LEU A 306 0.54 -8.52 -19.55
C LEU A 306 1.89 -9.12 -19.96
N ARG A 307 2.41 -10.01 -19.13
CA ARG A 307 3.61 -10.79 -19.39
C ARG A 307 3.25 -12.26 -19.54
N ALA A 308 3.76 -12.87 -20.59
CA ALA A 308 3.64 -14.31 -20.82
C ALA A 308 4.76 -15.04 -20.08
N VAL A 309 4.43 -16.04 -19.29
CA VAL A 309 5.36 -16.92 -18.57
C VAL A 309 5.23 -18.32 -19.15
N PRO A 310 6.15 -18.74 -20.05
CA PRO A 310 6.12 -20.08 -20.63
C PRO A 310 6.44 -21.14 -19.57
N ALA A 311 5.80 -22.31 -19.64
CA ALA A 311 6.21 -23.48 -18.87
C ALA A 311 7.56 -24.04 -19.40
N LYS A 312 8.22 -24.87 -18.61
CA LYS A 312 9.49 -25.52 -19.02
C LYS A 312 9.37 -26.18 -20.39
N GLY A 313 10.27 -25.80 -21.30
CA GLY A 313 10.30 -26.29 -22.68
C GLY A 313 9.22 -25.70 -23.60
N ALA A 314 8.52 -24.67 -23.17
CA ALA A 314 7.58 -23.91 -24.00
C ALA A 314 8.11 -22.49 -24.29
N ARG A 315 7.56 -21.86 -25.34
CA ARG A 315 7.84 -20.45 -25.67
C ARG A 315 6.57 -19.72 -26.09
N LEU A 316 6.50 -18.43 -25.86
CA LEU A 316 5.46 -17.58 -26.42
C LEU A 316 5.66 -17.47 -27.94
N VAL A 317 4.63 -17.79 -28.70
CA VAL A 317 4.65 -17.65 -30.15
C VAL A 317 4.10 -16.31 -30.60
N ARG A 318 2.96 -15.91 -30.00
CA ARG A 318 2.33 -14.63 -30.30
C ARG A 318 1.23 -14.29 -29.29
N TRP A 319 0.91 -13.02 -29.23
CA TRP A 319 -0.34 -12.49 -28.71
C TRP A 319 -1.36 -12.35 -29.85
N THR A 320 -2.65 -12.48 -29.53
CA THR A 320 -3.77 -12.15 -30.42
C THR A 320 -4.84 -11.36 -29.68
N GLY A 321 -5.74 -10.72 -30.40
CA GLY A 321 -6.74 -9.80 -29.86
C GLY A 321 -6.23 -8.39 -29.75
N ALA A 322 -6.34 -7.77 -28.56
CA ALA A 322 -5.91 -6.37 -28.35
C ALA A 322 -4.39 -6.17 -28.40
N CYS A 323 -3.61 -7.25 -28.32
CA CYS A 323 -2.16 -7.23 -28.51
C CYS A 323 -1.71 -8.13 -29.67
N LYS A 324 -0.52 -7.84 -30.20
CA LYS A 324 0.12 -8.59 -31.29
C LYS A 324 1.60 -8.80 -31.00
N GLY A 325 2.23 -9.73 -31.72
CA GLY A 325 3.67 -10.01 -31.59
C GLY A 325 4.02 -10.84 -30.38
N THR A 326 5.26 -10.70 -29.86
CA THR A 326 5.80 -11.50 -28.74
C THR A 326 6.30 -10.66 -27.57
N LYS A 327 6.32 -9.32 -27.69
CA LYS A 327 6.72 -8.42 -26.60
C LYS A 327 5.63 -8.38 -25.52
N PRO A 328 5.94 -7.92 -24.27
CA PRO A 328 4.91 -7.71 -23.25
C PRO A 328 3.74 -6.88 -23.80
N CYS A 329 2.52 -7.35 -23.56
CA CYS A 329 1.31 -6.71 -24.05
C CYS A 329 0.96 -5.52 -23.14
N ARG A 330 0.97 -4.31 -23.68
CA ARG A 330 0.62 -3.07 -22.98
C ARG A 330 -0.74 -2.56 -23.46
N LEU A 331 -1.65 -2.33 -22.54
CA LEU A 331 -3.02 -1.89 -22.82
C LEU A 331 -3.40 -0.71 -21.92
N THR A 332 -4.18 0.22 -22.47
CA THR A 332 -4.96 1.17 -21.67
C THR A 332 -6.42 0.75 -21.73
N MET A 333 -7.06 0.58 -20.59
CA MET A 333 -8.44 0.09 -20.47
C MET A 333 -9.45 1.21 -20.74
N THR A 334 -9.60 1.62 -22.00
CA THR A 334 -10.61 2.61 -22.42
C THR A 334 -11.96 1.98 -22.80
N ARG A 335 -11.97 0.65 -22.97
CA ARG A 335 -13.16 -0.18 -23.27
C ARG A 335 -12.82 -1.64 -22.94
N ALA A 336 -13.79 -2.53 -22.97
CA ALA A 336 -13.56 -3.97 -22.83
C ALA A 336 -12.53 -4.47 -23.85
N ARG A 337 -11.61 -5.32 -23.41
CA ARG A 337 -10.50 -5.87 -24.21
C ARG A 337 -10.44 -7.40 -24.05
N SER A 338 -10.02 -8.07 -25.11
CA SER A 338 -9.70 -9.50 -25.09
C SER A 338 -8.29 -9.74 -25.63
N VAL A 339 -7.52 -10.58 -24.94
CA VAL A 339 -6.14 -10.93 -25.30
C VAL A 339 -5.95 -12.43 -25.15
N THR A 340 -5.24 -13.06 -26.09
CA THR A 340 -4.87 -14.47 -26.01
C THR A 340 -3.35 -14.62 -26.20
N ALA A 341 -2.70 -15.34 -25.29
CA ALA A 341 -1.31 -15.77 -25.44
C ALA A 341 -1.25 -17.18 -26.02
N HIS A 342 -0.45 -17.36 -27.06
CA HIS A 342 -0.25 -18.66 -27.71
C HIS A 342 1.16 -19.17 -27.40
N PHE A 343 1.24 -20.31 -26.72
CA PHE A 343 2.49 -21.00 -26.40
C PHE A 343 2.64 -22.26 -27.23
N ARG A 344 3.88 -22.58 -27.63
CA ARG A 344 4.27 -23.86 -28.26
C ARG A 344 5.50 -24.43 -27.56
N ARG A 345 5.68 -25.75 -27.69
CA ARG A 345 6.94 -26.43 -27.37
C ARG A 345 8.05 -25.99 -28.29
#